data_6babbd2870acaf68e067e5e7904f0b97
#
_entry.id   6babbd2870acaf68e067e5e7904f0b97
#
_cell.length_a   1.000
_cell.length_b   1.000
_cell.length_c   1.000
_cell.angle_alpha   90.00
_cell.angle_beta   90.00
_cell.angle_gamma   90.00
#
_symmetry.space_group_name_H-M   'P 1'
#
loop_
_entity.id
_entity.type
_entity.pdbx_description
1 polymer ?
#
loop_
_entity_poly.entity_id
_entity_poly.type
_entity_poly.pdbx_seq_one_letter_code
_entity_poly.pdbx_strand_id
1 'polypeptide(L)'
;MRVKLPLLGGFYFSDIVVIVWSLACNMIKSCTLAELLDLFYFVAMYHITSLASDMRLRVREYGVSVFQAYMLSVMRMVMHTAPYIPSRVLLSQETIAPFLRWRTGSAASRMIRAYGDVKSQGFQAYWIHGDSRSPPPTPMRERIVVLFVHGGGFALGSVALYAEPLLRIMSHTATFNKQATVQCVALEYGLVPNTRFPSPLIEALRCYAHLIEHERIPSSHIVLAGDSAGGNLVMSMLLC
;
A
#
# COMPACT_ATOMS: atom_id res chain seq x y z
N MET A 1 7.60 -24.93 3.96
CA MET A 1 7.57 -24.25 5.29
C MET A 1 6.42 -23.25 5.23
N ARG A 2 5.32 -23.48 5.93
CA ARG A 2 4.19 -22.52 5.96
C ARG A 2 4.64 -21.22 6.62
N VAL A 3 4.50 -20.11 5.93
CA VAL A 3 4.80 -18.80 6.52
C VAL A 3 3.77 -18.52 7.60
N LYS A 4 4.24 -18.29 8.83
CA LYS A 4 3.34 -17.90 9.93
C LYS A 4 2.86 -16.47 9.67
N LEU A 5 1.58 -16.28 9.43
CA LEU A 5 0.91 -14.97 9.43
C LEU A 5 0.44 -14.68 10.87
N PRO A 6 0.45 -13.40 11.32
CA PRO A 6 0.79 -12.22 10.56
C PRO A 6 2.31 -12.06 10.37
N LEU A 7 2.72 -11.58 9.17
CA LEU A 7 4.13 -11.27 8.89
C LEU A 7 4.66 -10.16 9.81
N LEU A 8 3.82 -9.19 10.10
CA LEU A 8 4.16 -8.03 10.92
C LEU A 8 3.96 -8.28 12.43
N GLY A 9 3.20 -9.31 12.84
CA GLY A 9 2.97 -9.59 14.26
C GLY A 9 2.42 -8.39 15.05
N GLY A 10 2.74 -8.34 16.35
CA GLY A 10 2.45 -7.17 17.18
C GLY A 10 3.40 -6.00 16.88
N PHE A 11 2.97 -4.78 17.19
CA PHE A 11 3.79 -3.58 17.05
C PHE A 11 4.71 -3.44 18.27
N TYR A 12 6.03 -3.30 18.04
CA TYR A 12 7.03 -3.17 19.09
C TYR A 12 7.66 -1.78 19.11
N PHE A 13 8.27 -1.41 20.21
CA PHE A 13 8.99 -0.12 20.34
C PHE A 13 10.07 0.03 19.28
N SER A 14 10.78 -1.04 18.95
CA SER A 14 11.77 -1.07 17.86
C SER A 14 11.19 -0.69 16.49
N ASP A 15 9.92 -0.99 16.23
CA ASP A 15 9.22 -0.61 15.00
C ASP A 15 9.09 0.91 14.89
N ILE A 16 8.73 1.54 16.01
CA ILE A 16 8.64 3.00 16.09
C ILE A 16 10.00 3.63 15.80
N VAL A 17 11.07 3.09 16.38
CA VAL A 17 12.43 3.61 16.15
C VAL A 17 12.81 3.54 14.68
N VAL A 18 12.54 2.39 14.00
CA VAL A 18 12.87 2.23 12.58
C VAL A 18 12.02 3.15 11.69
N ILE A 19 10.72 3.30 11.98
CA ILE A 19 9.84 4.20 11.24
C ILE A 19 10.31 5.65 11.39
N VAL A 20 10.55 6.10 12.62
CA VAL A 20 11.01 7.46 12.90
C VAL A 20 12.36 7.72 12.24
N TRP A 21 13.30 6.78 12.31
CA TRP A 21 14.58 6.87 11.64
C TRP A 21 14.45 6.97 10.12
N SER A 22 13.66 6.09 9.50
CA SER A 22 13.41 6.12 8.06
C SER A 22 12.76 7.43 7.62
N LEU A 23 11.78 7.90 8.39
CA LEU A 23 11.11 9.18 8.16
C LEU A 23 12.12 10.35 8.25
N ALA A 24 12.91 10.41 9.31
CA ALA A 24 13.92 11.46 9.48
C ALA A 24 14.94 11.46 8.33
N CYS A 25 15.45 10.29 7.95
CA CYS A 25 16.37 10.17 6.83
C CYS A 25 15.78 10.67 5.50
N ASN A 26 14.50 10.32 5.25
CA ASN A 26 13.83 10.75 4.03
C ASN A 26 13.50 12.25 4.06
N MET A 27 13.10 12.78 5.20
CA MET A 27 12.86 14.23 5.39
C MET A 27 14.13 15.05 5.12
N ILE A 28 15.26 14.64 5.68
CA ILE A 28 16.56 15.32 5.47
C ILE A 28 16.96 15.33 3.99
N LYS A 29 16.66 14.25 3.26
CA LYS A 29 16.99 14.13 1.83
C LYS A 29 16.03 14.88 0.90
N SER A 30 14.77 15.01 1.30
CA SER A 30 13.69 15.43 0.40
C SER A 30 13.10 16.79 0.73
N CYS A 31 13.39 17.35 1.91
CA CYS A 31 12.86 18.63 2.36
C CYS A 31 13.98 19.67 2.47
N THR A 32 13.65 20.90 2.17
CA THR A 32 14.50 22.06 2.46
C THR A 32 14.45 22.39 3.97
N LEU A 33 15.45 23.14 4.45
CA LEU A 33 15.45 23.59 5.84
C LEU A 33 14.22 24.43 6.18
N ALA A 34 13.75 25.28 5.26
CA ALA A 34 12.56 26.10 5.44
C ALA A 34 11.31 25.21 5.63
N GLU A 35 11.10 24.21 4.79
CA GLU A 35 9.99 23.26 4.93
C GLU A 35 10.04 22.49 6.25
N LEU A 36 11.23 22.12 6.73
CA LEU A 36 11.39 21.46 8.04
C LEU A 36 11.03 22.39 9.20
N LEU A 37 11.44 23.65 9.14
CA LEU A 37 11.10 24.64 10.16
C LEU A 37 9.60 24.94 10.18
N ASP A 38 8.97 25.09 9.02
CA ASP A 38 7.53 25.29 8.87
C ASP A 38 6.75 24.10 9.42
N LEU A 39 7.20 22.88 9.10
CA LEU A 39 6.60 21.66 9.63
C LEU A 39 6.70 21.62 11.15
N PHE A 40 7.90 21.87 11.71
CA PHE A 40 8.10 21.88 13.16
C PHE A 40 7.22 22.91 13.84
N TYR A 41 7.19 24.14 13.31
CA TYR A 41 6.32 25.21 13.83
C TYR A 41 4.84 24.79 13.80
N PHE A 42 4.38 24.25 12.67
CA PHE A 42 2.99 23.84 12.52
C PHE A 42 2.63 22.69 13.47
N VAL A 43 3.47 21.67 13.59
CA VAL A 43 3.25 20.54 14.51
C VAL A 43 3.20 21.06 15.96
N ALA A 44 4.15 21.91 16.36
CA ALA A 44 4.19 22.49 17.70
C ALA A 44 2.93 23.31 18.01
N MET A 45 2.54 24.20 17.10
CA MET A 45 1.34 25.01 17.23
C MET A 45 0.08 24.19 17.31
N TYR A 46 -0.06 23.16 16.48
CA TYR A 46 -1.22 22.25 16.55
C TYR A 46 -1.31 21.55 17.88
N HIS A 47 -0.20 21.01 18.40
CA HIS A 47 -0.19 20.35 19.71
C HIS A 47 -0.55 21.29 20.86
N ILE A 48 -0.07 22.54 20.80
CA ILE A 48 -0.35 23.54 21.83
C ILE A 48 -1.80 24.03 21.77
N THR A 49 -2.33 24.29 20.58
CA THR A 49 -3.62 25.01 20.42
C THR A 49 -4.83 24.12 20.19
N SER A 50 -4.66 23.02 19.46
CA SER A 50 -5.79 22.29 18.88
C SER A 50 -5.91 20.84 19.31
N LEU A 51 -4.81 20.15 19.60
CA LEU A 51 -4.82 18.71 19.84
C LEU A 51 -5.75 18.30 21.00
N ALA A 52 -5.66 18.99 22.13
CA ALA A 52 -6.44 18.64 23.32
C ALA A 52 -7.95 18.82 23.11
N SER A 53 -8.36 19.88 22.41
CA SER A 53 -9.76 20.13 22.07
C SER A 53 -10.30 19.13 21.05
N ASP A 54 -9.52 18.84 20.02
CA ASP A 54 -9.87 17.86 18.97
C ASP A 54 -10.05 16.46 19.57
N MET A 55 -9.15 16.05 20.46
CA MET A 55 -9.23 14.75 21.13
C MET A 55 -10.45 14.66 22.06
N ARG A 56 -10.72 15.70 22.87
CA ARG A 56 -11.90 15.74 23.78
C ARG A 56 -13.20 15.62 22.99
N LEU A 57 -13.31 16.36 21.89
CA LEU A 57 -14.48 16.31 21.00
C LEU A 57 -14.70 14.89 20.47
N ARG A 58 -13.65 14.26 19.96
CA ARG A 58 -13.75 12.91 19.36
C ARG A 58 -14.12 11.84 20.38
N VAL A 59 -13.51 11.87 21.57
CA VAL A 59 -13.87 10.93 22.64
C VAL A 59 -15.31 11.13 23.09
N ARG A 60 -15.76 12.39 23.23
CA ARG A 60 -17.09 12.72 23.71
C ARG A 60 -18.20 12.45 22.69
N GLU A 61 -17.99 12.85 21.43
CA GLU A 61 -19.05 12.77 20.41
C GLU A 61 -19.08 11.41 19.69
N TYR A 62 -17.92 10.81 19.48
CA TYR A 62 -17.83 9.57 18.69
C TYR A 62 -17.55 8.33 19.54
N GLY A 63 -17.36 8.46 20.84
CA GLY A 63 -17.13 7.34 21.75
C GLY A 63 -15.84 6.55 21.45
N VAL A 64 -14.88 7.16 20.74
CA VAL A 64 -13.61 6.51 20.39
C VAL A 64 -12.65 6.53 21.58
N SER A 65 -11.72 5.57 21.63
CA SER A 65 -10.67 5.55 22.65
C SER A 65 -9.75 6.77 22.53
N VAL A 66 -9.07 7.13 23.62
CA VAL A 66 -8.10 8.23 23.64
C VAL A 66 -7.00 8.03 22.59
N PHE A 67 -6.54 6.78 22.42
CA PHE A 67 -5.54 6.45 21.39
C PHE A 67 -6.09 6.65 19.97
N GLN A 68 -7.31 6.21 19.71
CA GLN A 68 -7.97 6.43 18.41
C GLN A 68 -8.19 7.92 18.15
N ALA A 69 -8.64 8.67 19.17
CA ALA A 69 -8.80 10.12 19.05
C ALA A 69 -7.48 10.82 18.72
N TYR A 70 -6.39 10.43 19.38
CA TYR A 70 -5.05 10.95 19.08
C TYR A 70 -4.63 10.63 17.64
N MET A 71 -4.74 9.37 17.21
CA MET A 71 -4.37 8.97 15.85
C MET A 71 -5.19 9.69 14.77
N LEU A 72 -6.50 9.83 14.98
CA LEU A 72 -7.36 10.59 14.07
C LEU A 72 -7.00 12.08 14.00
N SER A 73 -6.65 12.67 15.13
CA SER A 73 -6.25 14.08 15.21
C SER A 73 -4.90 14.30 14.50
N VAL A 74 -3.94 13.40 14.70
CA VAL A 74 -2.65 13.44 13.99
C VAL A 74 -2.85 13.23 12.49
N MET A 75 -3.69 12.27 12.09
CA MET A 75 -4.01 12.04 10.67
C MET A 75 -4.61 13.30 10.02
N ARG A 76 -5.56 13.94 10.70
CA ARG A 76 -6.16 15.20 10.23
C ARG A 76 -5.13 16.31 10.10
N MET A 77 -4.24 16.44 11.08
CA MET A 77 -3.14 17.40 11.03
C MET A 77 -2.26 17.15 9.80
N VAL A 78 -1.82 15.90 9.60
CA VAL A 78 -0.97 15.51 8.45
C VAL A 78 -1.66 15.83 7.13
N MET A 79 -2.95 15.51 7.00
CA MET A 79 -3.71 15.79 5.78
C MET A 79 -3.92 17.30 5.55
N HIS A 80 -4.04 18.08 6.63
CA HIS A 80 -4.16 19.54 6.54
C HIS A 80 -2.85 20.21 6.16
N THR A 81 -1.72 19.65 6.60
CA THR A 81 -0.36 20.14 6.27
C THR A 81 0.20 19.54 4.98
N ALA A 82 -0.51 18.61 4.33
CA ALA A 82 -0.03 17.96 3.11
C ALA A 82 0.43 18.94 2.00
N PRO A 83 -0.09 20.18 1.88
CA PRO A 83 0.45 21.18 0.97
C PRO A 83 1.86 21.65 1.35
N TYR A 84 2.20 21.59 2.63
CA TYR A 84 3.48 22.08 3.19
C TYR A 84 4.52 20.98 3.36
N ILE A 85 4.06 19.73 3.54
CA ILE A 85 4.94 18.58 3.60
C ILE A 85 4.72 17.80 2.30
N PRO A 86 5.76 17.58 1.50
CA PRO A 86 5.63 16.70 0.36
C PRO A 86 5.04 15.37 0.82
N SER A 87 3.82 15.07 0.41
CA SER A 87 3.13 13.81 0.75
C SER A 87 3.98 12.57 0.47
N ARG A 88 4.90 12.69 -0.51
CA ARG A 88 5.95 11.74 -0.83
C ARG A 88 6.91 11.43 0.33
N VAL A 89 6.98 12.27 1.38
CA VAL A 89 7.92 12.04 2.49
C VAL A 89 7.30 11.16 3.57
N LEU A 90 6.05 11.41 3.96
CA LEU A 90 5.44 10.76 5.12
C LEU A 90 5.03 9.30 4.86
N LEU A 91 4.47 9.02 3.70
CA LEU A 91 3.94 7.69 3.34
C LEU A 91 4.54 7.17 2.03
N SER A 92 5.72 7.66 1.68
CA SER A 92 6.43 7.23 0.47
C SER A 92 7.03 5.83 0.64
N GLN A 93 7.34 5.21 -0.47
CA GLN A 93 8.07 3.94 -0.49
C GLN A 93 9.42 4.07 0.23
N GLU A 94 10.12 5.19 0.06
CA GLU A 94 11.42 5.44 0.68
C GLU A 94 11.35 5.45 2.20
N THR A 95 10.23 5.92 2.77
CA THR A 95 10.02 5.90 4.23
C THR A 95 9.57 4.53 4.73
N ILE A 96 8.69 3.88 4.02
CA ILE A 96 8.01 2.65 4.49
C ILE A 96 8.80 1.39 4.12
N ALA A 97 9.45 1.34 2.96
CA ALA A 97 10.16 0.14 2.52
C ALA A 97 11.29 -0.32 3.45
N PRO A 98 12.10 0.56 4.09
CA PRO A 98 13.09 0.13 5.06
C PRO A 98 12.47 -0.56 6.28
N PHE A 99 11.36 -0.01 6.79
CA PHE A 99 10.63 -0.62 7.90
C PHE A 99 10.07 -1.99 7.51
N LEU A 100 9.44 -2.11 6.36
CA LEU A 100 8.90 -3.38 5.88
C LEU A 100 10.00 -4.41 5.65
N ARG A 101 11.13 -4.03 5.03
CA ARG A 101 12.29 -4.92 4.85
C ARG A 101 12.84 -5.41 6.19
N TRP A 102 12.94 -4.52 7.16
CA TRP A 102 13.39 -4.88 8.50
C TRP A 102 12.45 -5.86 9.19
N ARG A 103 11.12 -5.62 9.11
CA ARG A 103 10.09 -6.46 9.75
C ARG A 103 9.89 -7.81 9.07
N THR A 104 9.88 -7.83 7.76
CA THR A 104 9.57 -9.03 6.98
C THR A 104 10.82 -9.83 6.62
N GLY A 105 12.00 -9.21 6.71
CA GLY A 105 13.27 -9.83 6.40
C GLY A 105 13.27 -10.54 5.04
N SER A 106 13.91 -11.70 4.98
CA SER A 106 13.95 -12.52 3.76
C SER A 106 12.61 -13.18 3.39
N ALA A 107 11.60 -13.12 4.26
CA ALA A 107 10.29 -13.73 3.98
C ALA A 107 9.53 -12.96 2.91
N ALA A 108 9.50 -11.62 2.99
CA ALA A 108 8.81 -10.79 2.00
C ALA A 108 9.40 -10.93 0.61
N SER A 109 10.73 -10.96 0.48
CA SER A 109 11.40 -11.11 -0.81
C SER A 109 11.11 -12.46 -1.49
N ARG A 110 10.71 -13.47 -0.72
CA ARG A 110 10.28 -14.76 -1.26
C ARG A 110 8.81 -14.81 -1.65
N MET A 111 8.00 -13.95 -1.04
CA MET A 111 6.55 -13.93 -1.22
C MET A 111 6.09 -12.87 -2.22
N ILE A 112 6.93 -11.88 -2.49
CA ILE A 112 6.65 -10.78 -3.42
C ILE A 112 7.69 -10.85 -4.55
N ARG A 113 7.22 -11.15 -5.76
CA ARG A 113 8.08 -11.23 -6.94
C ARG A 113 7.71 -10.13 -7.92
N ALA A 114 8.71 -9.39 -8.40
CA ALA A 114 8.50 -8.37 -9.42
C ALA A 114 7.86 -8.98 -10.67
N TYR A 115 6.89 -8.27 -11.21
CA TYR A 115 6.13 -8.60 -12.40
C TYR A 115 5.92 -7.33 -13.23
N GLY A 116 6.36 -7.33 -14.45
CA GLY A 116 6.35 -6.14 -15.27
C GLY A 116 7.52 -5.19 -14.98
N ASP A 117 7.79 -4.35 -15.96
CA ASP A 117 8.78 -3.27 -15.91
C ASP A 117 8.25 -2.06 -16.65
N VAL A 118 8.31 -0.89 -16.01
CA VAL A 118 7.78 0.37 -16.56
C VAL A 118 8.42 0.73 -17.89
N LYS A 119 9.72 0.45 -18.08
CA LYS A 119 10.44 0.82 -19.31
C LYS A 119 10.06 -0.04 -20.51
N SER A 120 9.86 -1.33 -20.30
CA SER A 120 9.58 -2.28 -21.38
C SER A 120 8.10 -2.54 -21.61
N GLN A 121 7.30 -2.54 -20.53
CA GLN A 121 5.89 -2.93 -20.55
C GLN A 121 4.94 -1.79 -20.22
N GLY A 122 5.46 -0.69 -19.66
CA GLY A 122 4.70 0.50 -19.29
C GLY A 122 3.82 0.32 -18.04
N PHE A 123 4.14 -0.65 -17.19
CA PHE A 123 3.56 -0.83 -15.87
C PHE A 123 4.55 -1.56 -14.95
N GLN A 124 4.38 -1.40 -13.64
CA GLN A 124 5.09 -2.14 -12.61
C GLN A 124 4.08 -2.85 -11.71
N ALA A 125 4.29 -4.13 -11.47
CA ALA A 125 3.43 -4.91 -10.60
C ALA A 125 4.24 -5.97 -9.85
N TYR A 126 3.60 -6.64 -8.91
CA TYR A 126 4.22 -7.71 -8.14
C TYR A 126 3.28 -8.89 -8.00
N TRP A 127 3.77 -10.08 -8.30
CA TRP A 127 3.12 -11.31 -7.86
C TRP A 127 3.28 -11.47 -6.36
N ILE A 128 2.18 -11.66 -5.67
CA ILE A 128 2.14 -11.96 -4.25
C ILE A 128 1.75 -13.43 -4.09
N HIS A 129 2.65 -14.22 -3.53
CA HIS A 129 2.49 -15.65 -3.39
C HIS A 129 2.33 -16.04 -1.93
N GLY A 130 1.31 -16.85 -1.64
CA GLY A 130 1.06 -17.37 -0.28
C GLY A 130 2.05 -18.44 0.17
N ASP A 131 2.82 -19.05 -0.75
CA ASP A 131 3.86 -20.03 -0.46
C ASP A 131 4.99 -19.98 -1.50
N SER A 132 6.18 -20.31 -1.08
CA SER A 132 7.48 -19.86 -1.52
C SER A 132 8.06 -20.50 -2.77
N ARG A 133 7.34 -21.21 -3.59
CA ARG A 133 7.91 -21.83 -4.77
C ARG A 133 6.88 -21.82 -5.88
N SER A 134 7.15 -21.12 -6.97
CA SER A 134 6.39 -21.12 -8.24
C SER A 134 4.90 -21.38 -8.11
N PRO A 135 4.02 -20.65 -8.78
CA PRO A 135 2.61 -20.99 -8.74
C PRO A 135 2.50 -22.50 -8.99
N PRO A 136 1.80 -23.27 -8.15
CA PRO A 136 1.62 -24.67 -8.41
C PRO A 136 1.09 -24.82 -9.82
N PRO A 137 1.50 -25.85 -10.59
CA PRO A 137 0.91 -26.17 -11.87
C PRO A 137 -0.52 -26.64 -11.66
N THR A 138 -1.39 -25.72 -11.29
CA THR A 138 -2.82 -25.96 -11.15
C THR A 138 -3.47 -25.86 -12.51
N PRO A 139 -4.35 -26.78 -12.90
CA PRO A 139 -5.11 -26.65 -14.13
C PRO A 139 -5.73 -25.26 -14.22
N MET A 140 -5.72 -24.65 -15.41
CA MET A 140 -6.21 -23.29 -15.62
C MET A 140 -7.64 -23.05 -15.09
N ARG A 141 -8.45 -24.10 -15.05
CA ARG A 141 -9.85 -24.06 -14.56
C ARG A 141 -10.02 -23.74 -13.07
N GLU A 142 -8.95 -23.90 -12.29
CA GLU A 142 -8.97 -23.71 -10.83
C GLU A 142 -8.15 -22.50 -10.38
N ARG A 143 -7.61 -21.74 -11.32
CA ARG A 143 -6.76 -20.58 -11.05
C ARG A 143 -7.55 -19.29 -11.16
N ILE A 144 -7.63 -18.53 -10.07
CA ILE A 144 -8.19 -17.17 -10.03
C ILE A 144 -7.04 -16.20 -9.76
N VAL A 145 -6.96 -15.14 -10.54
CA VAL A 145 -5.98 -14.07 -10.36
C VAL A 145 -6.69 -12.80 -9.92
N VAL A 146 -6.33 -12.28 -8.77
CA VAL A 146 -6.78 -10.98 -8.29
C VAL A 146 -5.79 -9.93 -8.79
N LEU A 147 -6.21 -9.05 -9.67
CA LEU A 147 -5.47 -7.82 -9.99
C LEU A 147 -5.87 -6.76 -8.97
N PHE A 148 -4.96 -6.48 -8.05
CA PHE A 148 -5.18 -5.53 -6.97
C PHE A 148 -4.52 -4.18 -7.27
N VAL A 149 -5.28 -3.11 -7.10
CA VAL A 149 -4.84 -1.72 -7.27
C VAL A 149 -4.97 -1.01 -5.92
N HIS A 150 -3.86 -0.53 -5.38
CA HIS A 150 -3.84 0.05 -4.04
C HIS A 150 -4.46 1.45 -3.97
N GLY A 151 -4.97 1.83 -2.80
CA GLY A 151 -5.43 3.18 -2.49
C GLY A 151 -4.29 4.15 -2.14
N GLY A 152 -4.68 5.34 -1.70
CA GLY A 152 -3.75 6.37 -1.25
C GLY A 152 -3.90 7.71 -1.96
N GLY A 153 -5.09 8.03 -2.52
CA GLY A 153 -5.40 9.33 -3.11
C GLY A 153 -4.52 9.69 -4.31
N PHE A 154 -3.97 8.70 -5.02
CA PHE A 154 -3.02 8.86 -6.13
C PHE A 154 -1.69 9.53 -5.75
N ALA A 155 -1.48 9.82 -4.48
CA ALA A 155 -0.30 10.50 -3.96
C ALA A 155 0.52 9.65 -2.98
N LEU A 156 -0.08 8.60 -2.44
CA LEU A 156 0.45 7.78 -1.36
C LEU A 156 0.24 6.30 -1.65
N GLY A 157 0.90 5.46 -0.86
CA GLY A 157 0.70 4.02 -0.91
C GLY A 157 1.78 3.30 -1.70
N SER A 158 1.77 1.99 -1.56
CA SER A 158 2.61 1.07 -2.30
C SER A 158 2.11 -0.35 -2.12
N VAL A 159 2.43 -1.25 -3.04
CA VAL A 159 2.14 -2.68 -2.91
C VAL A 159 2.67 -3.28 -1.60
N ALA A 160 3.80 -2.78 -1.12
CA ALA A 160 4.41 -3.25 0.11
C ALA A 160 3.50 -3.08 1.34
N LEU A 161 2.70 -2.00 1.39
CA LEU A 161 1.74 -1.75 2.48
C LEU A 161 0.59 -2.77 2.50
N TYR A 162 0.22 -3.26 1.33
CA TYR A 162 -0.90 -4.19 1.15
C TYR A 162 -0.48 -5.66 1.14
N ALA A 163 0.82 -5.95 1.18
CA ALA A 163 1.32 -7.31 1.07
C ALA A 163 0.73 -8.25 2.13
N GLU A 164 0.72 -7.87 3.40
CA GLU A 164 0.17 -8.72 4.45
C GLU A 164 -1.34 -8.90 4.37
N PRO A 165 -2.17 -7.84 4.21
CA PRO A 165 -3.60 -8.01 3.96
C PRO A 165 -3.91 -8.93 2.78
N LEU A 166 -3.21 -8.77 1.66
CA LEU A 166 -3.41 -9.61 0.47
C LEU A 166 -3.04 -11.07 0.73
N LEU A 167 -1.91 -11.32 1.39
CA LEU A 167 -1.51 -12.67 1.80
C LEU A 167 -2.52 -13.32 2.74
N ARG A 168 -3.11 -12.55 3.66
CA ARG A 168 -4.19 -13.05 4.55
C ARG A 168 -5.42 -13.42 3.75
N ILE A 169 -5.86 -12.57 2.82
CA ILE A 169 -7.02 -12.85 1.95
C ILE A 169 -6.78 -14.15 1.18
N MET A 170 -5.62 -14.29 0.52
CA MET A 170 -5.30 -15.49 -0.24
C MET A 170 -5.24 -16.74 0.65
N SER A 171 -4.65 -16.65 1.83
CA SER A 171 -4.57 -17.79 2.76
C SER A 171 -5.94 -18.22 3.27
N HIS A 172 -6.83 -17.28 3.56
CA HIS A 172 -8.22 -17.58 3.95
C HIS A 172 -9.00 -18.20 2.79
N THR A 173 -8.89 -17.66 1.59
CA THR A 173 -9.59 -18.21 0.41
C THR A 173 -9.19 -19.68 0.18
N ALA A 174 -7.91 -20.01 0.33
CA ALA A 174 -7.42 -21.38 0.22
C ALA A 174 -7.98 -22.34 1.30
N THR A 175 -8.48 -21.81 2.42
CA THR A 175 -9.15 -22.63 3.44
C THR A 175 -10.60 -22.94 3.10
N PHE A 176 -11.29 -22.03 2.40
CA PHE A 176 -12.69 -22.20 2.02
C PHE A 176 -12.87 -23.06 0.76
N ASN A 177 -11.97 -22.92 -0.21
CA ASN A 177 -12.03 -23.70 -1.43
C ASN A 177 -10.66 -24.31 -1.74
N LYS A 178 -10.50 -25.59 -1.40
CA LYS A 178 -9.25 -26.33 -1.67
C LYS A 178 -9.00 -26.62 -3.15
N GLN A 179 -10.02 -26.46 -3.99
CA GLN A 179 -9.92 -26.74 -5.44
C GLN A 179 -9.53 -25.49 -6.23
N ALA A 180 -9.67 -24.27 -5.67
CA ALA A 180 -9.30 -23.04 -6.34
C ALA A 180 -7.96 -22.50 -5.80
N THR A 181 -7.06 -22.17 -6.71
CA THR A 181 -5.83 -21.44 -6.38
C THR A 181 -6.03 -19.97 -6.66
N VAL A 182 -6.01 -19.16 -5.60
CA VAL A 182 -6.07 -17.70 -5.72
C VAL A 182 -4.66 -17.14 -5.70
N GLN A 183 -4.33 -16.35 -6.70
CA GLN A 183 -3.07 -15.62 -6.82
C GLN A 183 -3.37 -14.12 -6.87
N CYS A 184 -2.43 -13.28 -6.49
CA CYS A 184 -2.60 -11.84 -6.54
C CYS A 184 -1.47 -11.21 -7.34
N VAL A 185 -1.84 -10.35 -8.29
CA VAL A 185 -0.97 -9.38 -8.93
C VAL A 185 -1.33 -8.02 -8.36
N ALA A 186 -0.41 -7.37 -7.67
CA ALA A 186 -0.62 -6.05 -7.12
C ALA A 186 0.12 -5.01 -7.97
N LEU A 187 -0.64 -4.03 -8.48
CA LEU A 187 -0.10 -2.98 -9.33
C LEU A 187 0.56 -1.89 -8.48
N GLU A 188 1.79 -1.52 -8.85
CA GLU A 188 2.51 -0.37 -8.33
C GLU A 188 2.45 0.75 -9.37
N TYR A 189 1.38 1.53 -9.36
CA TYR A 189 1.18 2.59 -10.33
C TYR A 189 1.88 3.89 -9.92
N GLY A 190 2.17 4.74 -10.90
CA GLY A 190 2.84 6.02 -10.69
C GLY A 190 1.99 6.99 -9.88
N LEU A 191 2.61 7.65 -8.90
CA LEU A 191 1.95 8.60 -7.98
C LEU A 191 2.29 10.04 -8.33
N VAL A 192 1.41 10.98 -7.98
CA VAL A 192 1.70 12.42 -8.04
C VAL A 192 2.79 12.77 -7.03
N PRO A 193 3.66 13.76 -7.29
CA PRO A 193 3.65 14.64 -8.47
C PRO A 193 4.38 14.06 -9.70
N ASN A 194 4.99 12.87 -9.59
CA ASN A 194 5.85 12.30 -10.64
C ASN A 194 5.04 11.84 -11.86
N THR A 195 3.81 11.38 -11.63
CA THR A 195 2.88 11.00 -12.70
C THR A 195 1.56 11.77 -12.57
N ARG A 196 0.81 11.86 -13.67
CA ARG A 196 -0.48 12.54 -13.71
C ARG A 196 -1.51 11.64 -14.39
N PHE A 197 -2.79 11.86 -14.08
CA PHE A 197 -3.88 11.24 -14.83
C PHE A 197 -3.73 11.57 -16.33
N PRO A 198 -3.92 10.59 -17.24
CA PRO A 198 -4.47 9.26 -17.01
C PRO A 198 -3.41 8.13 -16.82
N SER A 199 -2.14 8.44 -16.57
CA SER A 199 -1.07 7.43 -16.50
C SER A 199 -1.39 6.26 -15.58
N PRO A 200 -1.88 6.44 -14.34
CA PRO A 200 -2.22 5.31 -13.46
C PRO A 200 -3.29 4.38 -14.05
N LEU A 201 -4.26 4.94 -14.78
CA LEU A 201 -5.27 4.13 -15.47
C LEU A 201 -4.67 3.35 -16.64
N ILE A 202 -3.80 4.00 -17.42
CA ILE A 202 -3.10 3.34 -18.54
C ILE A 202 -2.22 2.20 -18.04
N GLU A 203 -1.51 2.40 -16.93
CA GLU A 203 -0.69 1.36 -16.31
C GLU A 203 -1.55 0.17 -15.84
N ALA A 204 -2.70 0.43 -15.25
CA ALA A 204 -3.65 -0.60 -14.83
C ALA A 204 -4.22 -1.39 -16.01
N LEU A 205 -4.60 -0.72 -17.09
CA LEU A 205 -5.09 -1.36 -18.32
C LEU A 205 -4.00 -2.19 -19.00
N ARG A 206 -2.77 -1.70 -19.04
CA ARG A 206 -1.63 -2.46 -19.57
C ARG A 206 -1.33 -3.71 -18.76
N CYS A 207 -1.36 -3.60 -17.44
CA CYS A 207 -1.18 -4.76 -16.57
C CYS A 207 -2.28 -5.80 -16.82
N TYR A 208 -3.53 -5.38 -16.93
CA TYR A 208 -4.66 -6.26 -17.25
C TYR A 208 -4.52 -6.92 -18.61
N ALA A 209 -4.21 -6.16 -19.66
CA ALA A 209 -3.98 -6.67 -21.00
C ALA A 209 -2.81 -7.70 -21.00
N HIS A 210 -1.73 -7.42 -20.29
CA HIS A 210 -0.58 -8.32 -20.18
C HIS A 210 -0.95 -9.66 -19.53
N LEU A 211 -1.82 -9.65 -18.49
CA LEU A 211 -2.34 -10.90 -17.90
C LEU A 211 -3.12 -11.76 -18.90
N ILE A 212 -3.88 -11.13 -19.79
CA ILE A 212 -4.66 -11.87 -20.81
C ILE A 212 -3.77 -12.32 -21.97
N GLU A 213 -2.98 -11.42 -22.53
CA GLU A 213 -2.27 -11.65 -23.80
C GLU A 213 -1.01 -12.47 -23.60
N HIS A 214 -0.24 -12.21 -22.56
CA HIS A 214 1.06 -12.86 -22.30
C HIS A 214 0.95 -14.04 -21.34
N GLU A 215 0.26 -13.86 -20.20
CA GLU A 215 0.06 -14.92 -19.22
C GLU A 215 -1.05 -15.90 -19.62
N ARG A 216 -1.81 -15.57 -20.67
CA ARG A 216 -2.91 -16.39 -21.19
C ARG A 216 -3.99 -16.70 -20.15
N ILE A 217 -4.22 -15.78 -19.22
CA ILE A 217 -5.25 -15.92 -18.21
C ILE A 217 -6.59 -15.47 -18.80
N PRO A 218 -7.62 -16.31 -18.82
CA PRO A 218 -8.94 -15.92 -19.30
C PRO A 218 -9.49 -14.76 -18.47
N SER A 219 -10.14 -13.78 -19.08
CA SER A 219 -10.75 -12.64 -18.39
C SER A 219 -11.73 -13.07 -17.29
N SER A 220 -12.45 -14.18 -17.48
CA SER A 220 -13.36 -14.78 -16.50
C SER A 220 -12.64 -15.30 -15.24
N HIS A 221 -11.32 -15.42 -15.26
CA HIS A 221 -10.49 -15.86 -14.14
C HIS A 221 -9.75 -14.69 -13.47
N ILE A 222 -9.95 -13.46 -13.95
CA ILE A 222 -9.35 -12.26 -13.37
C ILE A 222 -10.41 -11.51 -12.55
N VAL A 223 -10.10 -11.28 -11.29
CA VAL A 223 -10.89 -10.45 -10.38
C VAL A 223 -10.19 -9.11 -10.22
N LEU A 224 -10.85 -8.02 -10.56
CA LEU A 224 -10.35 -6.67 -10.30
C LEU A 224 -10.72 -6.26 -8.88
N ALA A 225 -9.75 -5.81 -8.11
CA ALA A 225 -9.94 -5.36 -6.73
C ALA A 225 -9.10 -4.13 -6.44
N GLY A 226 -9.61 -3.25 -5.59
CA GLY A 226 -8.88 -2.05 -5.16
C GLY A 226 -9.65 -1.31 -4.09
N ASP A 227 -8.97 -0.49 -3.33
CA ASP A 227 -9.57 0.37 -2.32
C ASP A 227 -9.41 1.85 -2.67
N SER A 228 -10.33 2.70 -2.23
CA SER A 228 -10.23 4.16 -2.38
C SER A 228 -9.86 4.60 -3.81
N ALA A 229 -8.72 5.28 -4.00
CA ALA A 229 -8.20 5.66 -5.32
C ALA A 229 -7.99 4.46 -6.26
N GLY A 230 -7.52 3.32 -5.72
CA GLY A 230 -7.41 2.07 -6.49
C GLY A 230 -8.76 1.51 -6.89
N GLY A 231 -9.77 1.60 -6.04
CA GLY A 231 -11.16 1.27 -6.37
C GLY A 231 -11.71 2.16 -7.49
N ASN A 232 -11.37 3.46 -7.49
CA ASN A 232 -11.71 4.38 -8.58
C ASN A 232 -11.06 3.95 -9.91
N LEU A 233 -9.77 3.55 -9.88
CA LEU A 233 -9.10 3.02 -11.08
C LEU A 233 -9.77 1.74 -11.59
N VAL A 234 -10.11 0.81 -10.70
CA VAL A 234 -10.83 -0.42 -11.07
C VAL A 234 -12.16 -0.10 -11.74
N MET A 235 -12.95 0.82 -11.19
CA MET A 235 -14.20 1.25 -11.82
C MET A 235 -13.95 1.91 -13.18
N SER A 236 -12.90 2.72 -13.31
CA SER A 236 -12.53 3.33 -14.58
C SER A 236 -12.09 2.31 -15.62
N MET A 237 -11.37 1.25 -15.23
CA MET A 237 -11.00 0.14 -16.12
C MET A 237 -12.22 -0.59 -16.69
N LEU A 238 -13.30 -0.72 -15.92
CA LEU A 238 -14.54 -1.37 -16.37
C LEU A 238 -15.34 -0.53 -17.37
N LEU A 239 -15.03 0.76 -17.50
CA LEU A 239 -15.69 1.68 -18.42
C LEU A 239 -14.92 1.87 -19.74
N CYS A 240 -13.72 1.31 -19.84
CA CYS A 240 -12.88 1.33 -21.04
C CYS A 240 -13.05 0.05 -21.85
#